data_28231539a19a5add6f29cf3df49903dc
#
_entry.id   28231539a19a5add6f29cf3df49903dc
#
_cell.length_a   1.000
_cell.length_b   1.000
_cell.length_c   1.000
_cell.angle_alpha   90.00
_cell.angle_beta   90.00
_cell.angle_gamma   90.00
#
_symmetry.space_group_name_H-M   'P 1'
#
loop_
_entity.id
_entity.type
_entity.pdbx_description
1 polymer ?
#
loop_
_entity_poly.entity_id
_entity_poly.type
_entity_poly.pdbx_seq_one_letter_code
_entity_poly.pdbx_strand_id
1 'polypeptide(L)' 'MKQNCNVNLKISEDLLRKFLYVAEKDNRSPAAQFAFMVRNNVAYYERTKGKISDAELKKIDISEYVPSEE' A
#
# COMPACT_ATOMS: atom_id res chain seq x y z
N MET A 1 11.69 14.20 -4.56
CA MET A 1 10.29 13.77 -4.59
C MET A 1 10.21 12.28 -4.84
N LYS A 2 9.34 11.61 -4.12
CA LYS A 2 9.22 10.16 -4.23
C LYS A 2 8.39 9.79 -5.44
N GLN A 3 8.85 8.78 -6.16
CA GLN A 3 8.09 8.24 -7.28
C GLN A 3 7.08 7.25 -6.79
N ASN A 4 5.95 7.20 -7.48
CA ASN A 4 4.99 6.13 -7.26
C ASN A 4 5.45 4.90 -8.01
N CYS A 5 5.13 3.73 -7.48
CA CYS A 5 5.48 2.47 -8.12
C CYS A 5 4.23 1.67 -8.38
N ASN A 6 4.26 0.91 -9.46
CA ASN A 6 3.18 -0.02 -9.77
C ASN A 6 3.45 -1.34 -9.07
N VAL A 7 2.44 -1.84 -8.36
CA VAL A 7 2.56 -3.09 -7.62
C VAL A 7 1.50 -4.05 -8.14
N ASN A 8 1.95 -5.23 -8.53
CA ASN A 8 1.08 -6.24 -9.13
C ASN A 8 0.91 -7.37 -8.13
N LEU A 9 -0.30 -7.48 -7.57
CA LEU A 9 -0.57 -8.46 -6.53
C LEU A 9 -1.76 -9.34 -6.93
N LYS A 10 -1.73 -10.57 -6.44
CA LYS A 10 -2.84 -11.49 -6.63
C LYS A 10 -3.75 -11.44 -5.43
N ILE A 11 -5.05 -11.44 -5.69
CA ILE A 11 -6.05 -11.42 -4.62
C ILE A 11 -7.24 -12.25 -5.11
N SER A 12 -7.91 -12.93 -4.19
CA SER A 12 -9.07 -13.73 -4.57
C SER A 12 -10.20 -12.81 -5.01
N GLU A 13 -11.06 -13.33 -5.89
CA GLU A 13 -12.18 -12.55 -6.39
C GLU A 13 -13.10 -12.12 -5.25
N ASP A 14 -13.32 -13.01 -4.30
CA ASP A 14 -14.21 -12.71 -3.19
C ASP A 14 -13.69 -11.55 -2.35
N LEU A 15 -12.42 -11.59 -2.01
CA LEU A 15 -11.82 -10.50 -1.25
C LEU A 15 -11.78 -9.20 -2.04
N LEU A 16 -11.55 -9.31 -3.34
CA LEU A 16 -11.55 -8.11 -4.17
C LEU A 16 -12.92 -7.44 -4.17
N ARG A 17 -13.99 -8.23 -4.29
CA ARG A 17 -15.32 -7.67 -4.27
C ARG A 17 -15.62 -7.01 -2.94
N LYS A 18 -15.22 -7.62 -1.85
CA LYS A 18 -15.42 -7.03 -0.54
C LYS A 18 -14.63 -5.74 -0.37
N PHE A 19 -13.40 -5.73 -0.89
CA PHE A 19 -12.59 -4.53 -0.85
C PHE A 19 -13.24 -3.38 -1.63
N LEU A 20 -13.75 -3.68 -2.82
CA LEU A 20 -14.40 -2.67 -3.63
C LEU A 20 -15.69 -2.16 -2.99
N TYR A 21 -16.42 -3.05 -2.34
CA TYR A 21 -17.61 -2.67 -1.61
C TYR A 21 -17.28 -1.68 -0.49
N VAL A 22 -16.24 -1.98 0.28
CA VAL A 22 -15.84 -1.12 1.38
C VAL A 22 -15.36 0.23 0.86
N ALA A 23 -14.58 0.23 -0.23
CA ALA A 23 -14.11 1.49 -0.80
C ALA A 23 -15.28 2.37 -1.22
N GLU A 24 -16.29 1.77 -1.83
CA GLU A 24 -17.46 2.52 -2.24
C GLU A 24 -18.20 3.12 -1.04
N LYS A 25 -18.36 2.34 0.01
CA LYS A 25 -19.04 2.82 1.20
C LYS A 25 -18.27 3.93 1.90
N ASP A 26 -16.96 3.91 1.77
CA ASP A 26 -16.11 4.96 2.34
C ASP A 26 -15.96 6.16 1.41
N ASN A 27 -16.62 6.13 0.25
CA ASN A 27 -16.53 7.21 -0.74
C ASN A 27 -15.10 7.44 -1.22
N ARG A 28 -14.37 6.35 -1.40
CA ARG A 28 -12.99 6.40 -1.90
C ARG A 28 -12.88 5.57 -3.16
N SER A 29 -11.99 6.01 -4.07
CA SER A 29 -11.64 5.17 -5.20
C SER A 29 -10.87 3.95 -4.68
N PRO A 30 -10.85 2.85 -5.45
CA PRO A 30 -10.06 1.69 -5.03
C PRO A 30 -8.59 2.02 -4.78
N ALA A 31 -7.99 2.88 -5.62
CA ALA A 31 -6.61 3.26 -5.43
C ALA A 31 -6.41 4.04 -4.13
N ALA A 32 -7.31 4.97 -3.83
CA ALA A 32 -7.23 5.75 -2.60
C ALA A 32 -7.44 4.86 -1.38
N GLN A 33 -8.36 3.89 -1.48
CA GLN A 33 -8.62 2.97 -0.38
C GLN A 33 -7.40 2.09 -0.13
N PHE A 34 -6.76 1.62 -1.19
CA PHE A 34 -5.56 0.81 -1.05
C PHE A 34 -4.44 1.60 -0.37
N ALA A 35 -4.22 2.84 -0.81
CA ALA A 35 -3.20 3.68 -0.22
C ALA A 35 -3.48 3.94 1.26
N PHE A 36 -4.76 4.15 1.60
CA PHE A 36 -5.15 4.34 2.99
C PHE A 36 -4.81 3.13 3.84
N MET A 37 -5.12 1.93 3.32
CA MET A 37 -4.82 0.69 4.03
C MET A 37 -3.32 0.51 4.24
N VAL A 38 -2.53 0.80 3.21
CA VAL A 38 -1.09 0.64 3.32
C VAL A 38 -0.52 1.59 4.35
N ARG A 39 -0.95 2.85 4.33
CA ARG A 39 -0.47 3.82 5.32
C ARG A 39 -0.84 3.39 6.74
N ASN A 40 -2.05 2.91 6.94
CA ASN A 40 -2.48 2.46 8.25
C ASN A 40 -1.70 1.25 8.72
N ASN A 41 -1.40 0.34 7.81
CA ASN A 41 -0.63 -0.84 8.15
C ASN A 41 0.78 -0.46 8.61
N VAL A 42 1.42 0.45 7.89
CA VAL A 42 2.76 0.91 8.25
C VAL A 42 2.73 1.69 9.56
N ALA A 43 1.75 2.57 9.72
CA ALA A 43 1.64 3.36 10.93
C ALA A 43 1.42 2.47 12.16
N TYR A 44 0.61 1.43 12.00
CA TYR A 44 0.38 0.49 13.09
C TYR A 44 1.68 -0.21 13.49
N TYR A 45 2.44 -0.68 12.50
CA TYR A 45 3.70 -1.35 12.78
C TYR A 45 4.65 -0.41 13.53
N GLU A 46 4.79 0.82 13.03
CA GLU A 46 5.73 1.77 13.65
C GLU A 46 5.30 2.18 15.05
N ARG A 47 4.00 2.21 15.31
CA ARG A 47 3.49 2.54 16.64
C ARG A 47 3.74 1.42 17.64
N THR A 48 3.67 0.17 17.18
CA THR A 48 3.80 -0.98 18.08
C THR A 48 5.21 -1.53 18.15
N LYS A 49 5.99 -1.42 17.08
CA LYS A 49 7.34 -2.00 17.00
C LYS A 49 8.44 -0.96 16.94
N GLY A 50 8.09 0.31 16.72
CA GLY A 50 9.08 1.36 16.60
C GLY A 50 9.26 1.81 15.17
N LYS A 51 9.77 3.02 15.02
CA LYS A 51 9.94 3.61 13.70
C LYS A 51 11.00 2.85 12.90
N ILE A 52 10.70 2.62 11.62
CA ILE A 52 11.64 1.93 10.73
C ILE A 52 12.73 2.90 10.31
N SER A 53 13.98 2.51 10.52
CA SER A 53 15.11 3.38 10.19
C SER A 53 15.40 3.39 8.70
N ASP A 54 16.00 4.48 8.24
CA ASP A 54 16.39 4.58 6.83
C ASP A 54 17.36 3.49 6.42
N ALA A 55 18.24 3.09 7.35
CA ALA A 55 19.21 2.03 7.07
C ALA A 55 18.50 0.71 6.73
N GLU A 56 17.41 0.41 7.45
CA GLU A 56 16.65 -0.81 7.18
C GLU A 56 15.87 -0.69 5.89
N LEU A 57 15.31 0.48 5.62
CA LEU A 57 14.55 0.69 4.39
C LEU A 57 15.41 0.54 3.14
N LYS A 58 16.68 0.96 3.23
CA LYS A 58 17.59 0.84 2.09
C LYS A 58 17.90 -0.59 1.72
N LYS A 59 17.69 -1.52 2.64
CA LYS A 59 17.93 -2.94 2.38
C LYS A 59 16.79 -3.59 1.61
N ILE A 60 15.65 -2.93 1.53
CA ILE A 60 14.50 -3.47 0.83
C ILE A 60 14.64 -3.20 -0.66
N ASP A 61 14.62 -4.26 -1.44
CA ASP A 61 14.77 -4.18 -2.89
C ASP A 61 13.41 -4.01 -3.55
N ILE A 62 13.22 -2.89 -4.24
CA ILE A 62 11.97 -2.63 -4.96
C ILE A 62 12.20 -2.60 -6.47
N SER A 63 13.31 -3.19 -6.94
CA SER A 63 13.62 -3.14 -8.36
C SER A 63 12.61 -3.89 -9.23
N GLU A 64 11.83 -4.82 -8.63
CA GLU A 64 10.79 -5.53 -9.35
C GLU A 64 9.58 -4.66 -9.68
N TYR A 65 9.45 -3.53 -9.02
CA TYR A 65 8.25 -2.71 -9.14
C TYR A 65 8.53 -1.52 -10.06
N VAL A 66 7.76 -1.45 -11.14
CA VAL A 66 7.99 -0.44 -12.16
C VAL A 66 7.53 0.92 -11.66
N PRO A 67 8.38 1.95 -11.76
CA PRO A 67 7.95 3.30 -11.36
C PRO A 67 6.78 3.76 -12.21
N SER A 68 5.83 4.41 -11.55
CA SER A 68 4.68 4.99 -12.23
C SER A 68 5.07 6.35 -12.80
N GLU A 69 4.50 6.69 -13.95
CA GLU A 69 4.77 7.98 -14.56
C GLU A 69 3.93 9.11 -13.98
N GLU A 70 3.01 8.79 -13.10
CA GLU A 70 2.14 9.81 -12.52
C GLU A 70 2.66 10.38 -11.22
#